data_1df4007b17a6acd5cd228c06629e24ac
#
_entry.id   1df4007b17a6acd5cd228c06629e24ac
#
_cell.length_a   1.000
_cell.length_b   1.000
_cell.length_c   1.000
_cell.angle_alpha   90.00
_cell.angle_beta   90.00
_cell.angle_gamma   90.00
#
_symmetry.space_group_name_H-M   'P 1'
#
loop_
_entity.id
_entity.type
_entity.pdbx_description
1 polymer ?
#
loop_
_entity_poly.entity_id
_entity_poly.type
_entity_poly.pdbx_seq_one_letter_code
_entity_poly.pdbx_strand_id
1 'polypeptide(L)'
;MKSNNVKKGVERAPHRSLFNALGMTEEELNRPIIGVVNSYNEIVPGHMNLDKIAEAVKKGIYMAGGTPVEVPAIAVCDGIAMNHTGMRYSLVTRELVCDSTECLARAHQFDGLVMIPNCDKNVPGLLMAAARLDIPTIFVSGGPMLAGRKLDGKKTCLSTLFEAVGEYNAGKMSMDKLKEFEEKACPTCGSCSGMYTANSMNCLTEALGMGLKGNGTIPAVYSERIRLAKHVGMKIMELVEKDIKPSDIMTESAFRNAMAVDMALGCSTNSMLHLPAIAYEAGVDLNLEIANEISRKTPNLCHLAPAGDTFIEDLNEAGGVYAVMNELDKLGVLDKECMTVTGFNVGENIKGCENLDTDIIRPVENPYSKTGGIAVLKGNLAPDSCVVKKSAVAPEMMKHKGPARVFDGEESAIEAIRAGKIKAGDVVVIRYEGPKGGPGMREMLSPTSEIAGMGLDKDVALITDGRFSGATRGASIGHVSPEAALGGTIAFVKDGDMIDIDIENNSIQLLVSDEELEERRKDFVPKVPNVSGYLKKYASMVTSANTGAVLKVK
;
A
#
# COMPACT_ATOMS: atom_id res chain seq x y z
N MET A 1 27.86 15.06 -11.45
CA MET A 1 27.77 14.68 -10.02
C MET A 1 27.28 15.88 -9.21
N LYS A 2 26.11 15.78 -8.58
CA LYS A 2 25.56 16.81 -7.66
C LYS A 2 26.45 16.99 -6.43
N SER A 3 27.05 15.89 -5.94
CA SER A 3 27.96 15.89 -4.78
C SER A 3 29.20 16.79 -4.96
N ASN A 4 29.52 17.20 -6.19
CA ASN A 4 30.58 18.19 -6.41
C ASN A 4 30.29 19.52 -5.69
N ASN A 5 29.04 19.87 -5.45
CA ASN A 5 28.64 21.07 -4.71
C ASN A 5 29.16 21.10 -3.27
N VAL A 6 29.46 19.93 -2.69
CA VAL A 6 29.94 19.80 -1.30
C VAL A 6 31.36 19.26 -1.20
N LYS A 7 32.01 18.85 -2.29
CA LYS A 7 33.34 18.23 -2.24
C LYS A 7 34.42 18.86 -3.16
N LYS A 8 34.04 19.59 -4.23
CA LYS A 8 35.01 20.18 -5.18
C LYS A 8 35.20 21.69 -4.99
N GLY A 9 36.42 22.14 -5.19
CA GLY A 9 36.84 23.56 -5.09
C GLY A 9 37.46 23.92 -3.74
N VAL A 10 38.17 25.04 -3.69
CA VAL A 10 38.86 25.52 -2.48
C VAL A 10 37.86 25.88 -1.40
N GLU A 11 36.73 26.47 -1.76
CA GLU A 11 35.65 26.89 -0.87
C GLU A 11 34.98 25.71 -0.16
N ARG A 12 35.20 24.48 -0.63
CA ARG A 12 34.68 23.24 -0.04
C ARG A 12 35.67 22.55 0.90
N ALA A 13 36.82 23.17 1.20
CA ALA A 13 37.75 22.65 2.20
C ALA A 13 37.09 22.39 3.58
N PRO A 14 36.24 23.30 4.13
CA PRO A 14 35.52 23.01 5.38
C PRO A 14 34.61 21.78 5.29
N HIS A 15 33.91 21.57 4.16
CA HIS A 15 33.06 20.42 3.92
C HIS A 15 33.88 19.13 3.88
N ARG A 16 35.00 19.12 3.16
CA ARG A 16 35.90 17.95 3.12
C ARG A 16 36.47 17.61 4.49
N SER A 17 36.75 18.62 5.33
CA SER A 17 37.17 18.39 6.71
C SER A 17 36.11 17.63 7.52
N LEU A 18 34.79 17.89 7.28
CA LEU A 18 33.72 17.15 7.89
C LEU A 18 33.61 15.73 7.33
N PHE A 19 33.82 15.53 6.03
CA PHE A 19 33.88 14.18 5.45
C PHE A 19 35.07 13.39 6.00
N ASN A 20 36.23 14.03 6.21
CA ASN A 20 37.40 13.42 6.86
C ASN A 20 37.06 12.97 8.31
N ALA A 21 36.22 13.76 9.05
CA ALA A 21 35.76 13.38 10.38
C ALA A 21 34.86 12.14 10.38
N LEU A 22 34.21 11.82 9.24
CA LEU A 22 33.46 10.58 9.01
C LEU A 22 34.38 9.41 8.61
N GLY A 23 35.70 9.64 8.48
CA GLY A 23 36.68 8.65 8.03
C GLY A 23 36.71 8.42 6.52
N MET A 24 36.10 9.29 5.72
CA MET A 24 36.15 9.17 4.26
C MET A 24 37.54 9.52 3.73
N THR A 25 38.03 8.71 2.78
CA THR A 25 39.29 8.93 2.09
C THR A 25 39.13 9.84 0.88
N GLU A 26 40.26 10.30 0.33
CA GLU A 26 40.25 11.10 -0.90
C GLU A 26 39.69 10.31 -2.08
N GLU A 27 40.00 9.02 -2.17
CA GLU A 27 39.47 8.11 -3.21
C GLU A 27 37.97 8.00 -3.14
N GLU A 28 37.40 7.90 -1.93
CA GLU A 28 35.94 7.86 -1.73
C GLU A 28 35.27 9.19 -2.12
N LEU A 29 35.90 10.32 -1.78
CA LEU A 29 35.38 11.65 -2.14
C LEU A 29 35.48 11.93 -3.66
N ASN A 30 36.36 11.25 -4.39
CA ASN A 30 36.43 11.36 -5.84
C ASN A 30 35.36 10.56 -6.60
N ARG A 31 34.61 9.69 -5.90
CA ARG A 31 33.53 8.87 -6.47
C ARG A 31 32.17 9.55 -6.32
N PRO A 32 31.13 9.09 -7.05
CA PRO A 32 29.75 9.48 -6.77
C PRO A 32 29.35 9.09 -5.34
N ILE A 33 28.68 10.01 -4.63
CA ILE A 33 28.14 9.74 -3.29
C ILE A 33 26.69 9.29 -3.41
N ILE A 34 26.41 8.05 -2.98
CA ILE A 34 25.10 7.42 -3.06
C ILE A 34 24.47 7.38 -1.68
N GLY A 35 23.33 8.03 -1.52
CA GLY A 35 22.53 7.93 -0.30
C GLY A 35 21.82 6.58 -0.24
N VAL A 36 22.04 5.82 0.84
CA VAL A 36 21.31 4.58 1.15
C VAL A 36 20.28 4.91 2.22
N VAL A 37 19.04 5.16 1.79
CA VAL A 37 17.96 5.57 2.67
C VAL A 37 17.35 4.31 3.29
N ASN A 38 17.74 4.03 4.54
CA ASN A 38 17.39 2.80 5.25
C ASN A 38 16.33 3.06 6.32
N SER A 39 15.22 2.35 6.24
CA SER A 39 14.15 2.43 7.24
C SER A 39 14.25 1.34 8.33
N TYR A 40 15.44 0.83 8.57
CA TYR A 40 15.73 -0.10 9.67
C TYR A 40 15.23 0.41 11.02
N ASN A 41 14.60 -0.46 11.78
CA ASN A 41 14.29 -0.31 13.19
C ASN A 41 13.96 -1.67 13.82
N GLU A 42 13.94 -1.75 15.15
CA GLU A 42 13.74 -2.99 15.90
C GLU A 42 12.28 -3.26 16.31
N ILE A 43 11.35 -2.31 16.05
CA ILE A 43 9.93 -2.45 16.44
C ILE A 43 9.05 -2.95 15.28
N VAL A 44 9.46 -2.79 14.03
CA VAL A 44 8.68 -3.22 12.87
C VAL A 44 9.23 -4.55 12.36
N PRO A 45 8.47 -5.66 12.43
CA PRO A 45 8.96 -6.97 11.97
C PRO A 45 9.43 -6.98 10.52
N GLY A 46 8.83 -6.15 9.66
CA GLY A 46 9.23 -5.97 8.27
C GLY A 46 10.54 -5.20 8.09
N HIS A 47 11.06 -4.56 9.13
CA HIS A 47 12.23 -3.68 9.04
C HIS A 47 13.44 -4.16 9.85
N MET A 48 13.27 -5.14 10.73
CA MET A 48 14.33 -5.61 11.62
C MET A 48 15.54 -6.26 10.92
N ASN A 49 15.43 -6.59 9.64
CA ASN A 49 16.49 -7.17 8.82
C ASN A 49 17.05 -6.19 7.77
N LEU A 50 16.58 -4.94 7.74
CA LEU A 50 16.99 -3.97 6.72
C LEU A 50 18.43 -3.48 6.90
N ASP A 51 19.02 -3.64 8.07
CA ASP A 51 20.47 -3.47 8.32
C ASP A 51 21.29 -4.37 7.38
N LYS A 52 20.91 -5.65 7.26
CA LYS A 52 21.58 -6.63 6.37
C LYS A 52 21.36 -6.31 4.89
N ILE A 53 20.19 -5.80 4.54
CA ILE A 53 19.91 -5.34 3.18
C ILE A 53 20.76 -4.13 2.84
N ALA A 54 20.86 -3.13 3.73
CA ALA A 54 21.68 -1.95 3.55
C ALA A 54 23.18 -2.31 3.41
N GLU A 55 23.67 -3.24 4.23
CA GLU A 55 25.04 -3.75 4.10
C GLU A 55 25.30 -4.40 2.73
N ALA A 56 24.34 -5.18 2.22
CA ALA A 56 24.46 -5.79 0.89
C ALA A 56 24.45 -4.74 -0.22
N VAL A 57 23.57 -3.74 -0.13
CA VAL A 57 23.51 -2.59 -1.06
C VAL A 57 24.83 -1.83 -1.07
N LYS A 58 25.37 -1.47 0.11
CA LYS A 58 26.68 -0.77 0.23
C LYS A 58 27.79 -1.54 -0.44
N LYS A 59 27.85 -2.87 -0.25
CA LYS A 59 28.83 -3.72 -0.95
C LYS A 59 28.68 -3.64 -2.47
N GLY A 60 27.45 -3.66 -2.99
CA GLY A 60 27.17 -3.50 -4.42
C GLY A 60 27.65 -2.15 -4.96
N ILE A 61 27.40 -1.05 -4.23
CA ILE A 61 27.84 0.30 -4.60
C ILE A 61 29.38 0.39 -4.63
N TYR A 62 30.06 -0.14 -3.61
CA TYR A 62 31.54 -0.15 -3.60
C TYR A 62 32.10 -0.97 -4.76
N MET A 63 31.52 -2.15 -5.06
CA MET A 63 31.95 -2.98 -6.21
C MET A 63 31.83 -2.24 -7.54
N ALA A 64 30.84 -1.36 -7.68
CA ALA A 64 30.60 -0.57 -8.89
C ALA A 64 31.28 0.82 -8.86
N GLY A 65 32.14 1.10 -7.88
CA GLY A 65 32.98 2.30 -7.83
C GLY A 65 32.27 3.55 -7.27
N GLY A 66 31.20 3.40 -6.51
CA GLY A 66 30.53 4.46 -5.76
C GLY A 66 30.95 4.52 -4.29
N THR A 67 30.55 5.58 -3.60
CA THR A 67 30.71 5.76 -2.16
C THR A 67 29.34 5.81 -1.51
N PRO A 68 28.90 4.75 -0.79
CA PRO A 68 27.61 4.71 -0.12
C PRO A 68 27.64 5.47 1.21
N VAL A 69 26.57 6.21 1.50
CA VAL A 69 26.32 6.84 2.80
C VAL A 69 24.93 6.46 3.26
N GLU A 70 24.84 5.71 4.36
CA GLU A 70 23.57 5.29 4.93
C GLU A 70 22.92 6.42 5.73
N VAL A 71 21.62 6.63 5.51
CA VAL A 71 20.82 7.65 6.18
C VAL A 71 19.46 7.08 6.55
N PRO A 72 18.83 7.56 7.65
CA PRO A 72 17.60 6.94 8.16
C PRO A 72 16.34 7.42 7.41
N ALA A 73 15.36 6.52 7.36
CA ALA A 73 13.94 6.85 7.22
C ALA A 73 13.15 6.21 8.36
N ILE A 74 12.01 6.80 8.74
CA ILE A 74 11.13 6.23 9.76
C ILE A 74 10.15 5.22 9.16
N ALA A 75 9.61 4.34 10.02
CA ALA A 75 8.51 3.47 9.69
C ALA A 75 7.64 3.21 10.92
N VAL A 76 6.34 2.93 10.67
CA VAL A 76 5.38 2.45 11.66
C VAL A 76 4.89 1.08 11.22
N CYS A 77 4.73 0.16 12.16
CA CYS A 77 4.08 -1.13 11.91
C CYS A 77 2.57 -0.99 12.04
N ASP A 78 1.86 -1.09 10.92
CA ASP A 78 0.40 -0.98 10.91
C ASP A 78 -0.25 -2.07 11.77
N GLY A 79 0.28 -3.30 11.74
CA GLY A 79 -0.22 -4.40 12.56
C GLY A 79 -0.14 -4.13 14.06
N ILE A 80 0.97 -3.55 14.55
CA ILE A 80 1.13 -3.18 15.97
C ILE A 80 0.28 -1.94 16.32
N ALA A 81 0.12 -1.01 15.38
CA ALA A 81 -0.66 0.20 15.58
C ALA A 81 -2.18 -0.01 15.48
N MET A 82 -2.63 -1.16 14.96
CA MET A 82 -4.04 -1.44 14.68
C MET A 82 -4.88 -1.57 15.95
N ASN A 83 -6.17 -1.21 15.85
CA ASN A 83 -7.18 -1.31 16.92
C ASN A 83 -6.94 -0.41 18.14
N HIS A 84 -6.11 0.62 18.03
CA HIS A 84 -5.96 1.66 19.04
C HIS A 84 -5.58 3.00 18.40
N THR A 85 -5.50 4.06 19.19
CA THR A 85 -5.25 5.44 18.70
C THR A 85 -3.93 5.60 17.94
N GLY A 86 -2.97 4.71 18.12
CA GLY A 86 -1.69 4.67 17.39
C GLY A 86 -1.88 4.53 15.88
N MET A 87 -2.96 3.89 15.43
CA MET A 87 -3.23 3.70 13.99
C MET A 87 -3.44 5.03 13.23
N ARG A 88 -3.84 6.09 13.92
CA ARG A 88 -3.93 7.45 13.34
C ARG A 88 -2.57 8.01 12.92
N TYR A 89 -1.48 7.47 13.47
CA TYR A 89 -0.10 7.87 13.14
C TYR A 89 0.52 7.07 12.00
N SER A 90 -0.15 6.06 11.47
CA SER A 90 0.37 5.27 10.35
C SER A 90 0.40 6.07 9.05
N LEU A 91 -0.75 6.45 8.47
CA LEU A 91 -0.80 7.13 7.18
C LEU A 91 -0.03 8.46 7.16
N VAL A 92 -0.06 9.20 8.25
CA VAL A 92 0.64 10.49 8.33
C VAL A 92 2.16 10.35 8.20
N THR A 93 2.73 9.17 8.50
CA THR A 93 4.16 8.91 8.29
C THR A 93 4.55 8.84 6.83
N ARG A 94 3.63 8.56 5.90
CA ARG A 94 3.89 8.61 4.47
C ARG A 94 4.43 9.98 4.05
N GLU A 95 3.77 11.04 4.50
CA GLU A 95 4.18 12.42 4.24
C GLU A 95 5.50 12.77 4.96
N LEU A 96 5.63 12.38 6.23
CA LEU A 96 6.86 12.61 7.00
C LEU A 96 8.07 11.92 6.39
N VAL A 97 7.91 10.70 5.90
CA VAL A 97 8.97 9.94 5.20
C VAL A 97 9.38 10.68 3.94
N CYS A 98 8.40 11.14 3.14
CA CYS A 98 8.65 11.92 1.94
C CYS A 98 9.41 13.21 2.27
N ASP A 99 8.88 14.05 3.16
CA ASP A 99 9.42 15.35 3.50
C ASP A 99 10.83 15.26 4.12
N SER A 100 11.02 14.34 5.08
CA SER A 100 12.32 14.18 5.75
C SER A 100 13.39 13.66 4.81
N THR A 101 13.05 12.71 3.93
CA THR A 101 13.97 12.18 2.92
C THR A 101 14.36 13.26 1.90
N GLU A 102 13.40 14.05 1.44
CA GLU A 102 13.66 15.18 0.56
C GLU A 102 14.64 16.18 1.20
N CYS A 103 14.33 16.64 2.43
CA CYS A 103 15.15 17.60 3.15
C CYS A 103 16.59 17.09 3.31
N LEU A 104 16.75 15.83 3.71
CA LEU A 104 18.05 15.22 3.93
C LEU A 104 18.84 15.09 2.62
N ALA A 105 18.22 14.57 1.57
CA ALA A 105 18.89 14.34 0.29
C ALA A 105 19.29 15.65 -0.41
N ARG A 106 18.43 16.68 -0.37
CA ARG A 106 18.74 18.01 -0.92
C ARG A 106 19.85 18.71 -0.16
N ALA A 107 19.87 18.60 1.18
CA ALA A 107 20.91 19.22 2.00
C ALA A 107 22.30 18.61 1.76
N HIS A 108 22.38 17.30 1.57
CA HIS A 108 23.67 16.59 1.45
C HIS A 108 24.10 16.31 0.01
N GLN A 109 23.28 16.64 -1.00
CA GLN A 109 23.64 16.65 -2.42
C GLN A 109 24.10 15.30 -2.95
N PHE A 110 23.36 14.21 -2.67
CA PHE A 110 23.66 12.88 -3.21
C PHE A 110 23.56 12.84 -4.74
N ASP A 111 24.39 12.00 -5.36
CA ASP A 111 24.39 11.78 -6.81
C ASP A 111 23.31 10.78 -7.24
N GLY A 112 22.92 9.86 -6.36
CA GLY A 112 21.85 8.89 -6.53
C GLY A 112 21.39 8.34 -5.18
N LEU A 113 20.25 7.64 -5.17
CA LEU A 113 19.65 7.09 -3.96
C LEU A 113 19.28 5.62 -4.14
N VAL A 114 19.55 4.82 -3.11
CA VAL A 114 18.92 3.51 -2.95
C VAL A 114 17.95 3.62 -1.79
N MET A 115 16.67 3.38 -2.07
CA MET A 115 15.59 3.40 -1.09
C MET A 115 15.33 1.98 -0.57
N ILE A 116 15.36 1.81 0.76
CA ILE A 116 15.17 0.52 1.44
C ILE A 116 13.92 0.56 2.33
N PRO A 117 12.71 0.50 1.75
CA PRO A 117 11.46 0.37 2.48
C PRO A 117 11.07 -1.08 2.72
N ASN A 118 9.97 -1.30 3.48
CA ASN A 118 9.26 -2.59 3.44
C ASN A 118 7.78 -2.51 3.88
N CYS A 119 7.39 -1.54 4.71
CA CYS A 119 6.04 -1.46 5.28
C CYS A 119 5.10 -0.51 4.54
N ASP A 120 3.82 -0.57 4.90
CA ASP A 120 2.65 -0.03 4.24
C ASP A 120 2.76 1.43 3.79
N LYS A 121 3.26 2.31 4.65
CA LYS A 121 3.31 3.77 4.40
C LYS A 121 4.71 4.25 4.06
N ASN A 122 5.71 3.44 4.41
CA ASN A 122 7.10 3.72 4.13
C ASN A 122 7.43 3.55 2.64
N VAL A 123 6.91 2.48 1.99
CA VAL A 123 7.09 2.27 0.54
C VAL A 123 6.54 3.45 -0.27
N PRO A 124 5.25 3.84 -0.16
CA PRO A 124 4.73 4.96 -0.93
C PRO A 124 5.39 6.29 -0.53
N GLY A 125 5.74 6.50 0.74
CA GLY A 125 6.42 7.72 1.19
C GLY A 125 7.79 7.92 0.53
N LEU A 126 8.57 6.85 0.39
CA LEU A 126 9.86 6.90 -0.32
C LEU A 126 9.68 7.02 -1.85
N LEU A 127 8.62 6.42 -2.44
CA LEU A 127 8.30 6.64 -3.86
C LEU A 127 7.92 8.10 -4.13
N MET A 128 7.14 8.73 -3.25
CA MET A 128 6.83 10.16 -3.31
C MET A 128 8.12 11.00 -3.21
N ALA A 129 9.02 10.66 -2.28
CA ALA A 129 10.31 11.35 -2.14
C ALA A 129 11.19 11.19 -3.40
N ALA A 130 11.23 10.01 -4.00
CA ALA A 130 11.98 9.76 -5.24
C ALA A 130 11.46 10.64 -6.39
N ALA A 131 10.13 10.69 -6.57
CA ALA A 131 9.48 11.54 -7.57
C ALA A 131 9.80 13.02 -7.37
N ARG A 132 9.71 13.52 -6.13
CA ARG A 132 9.95 14.92 -5.77
C ARG A 132 11.43 15.34 -5.90
N LEU A 133 12.36 14.42 -5.60
CA LEU A 133 13.80 14.67 -5.68
C LEU A 133 14.34 14.65 -7.11
N ASP A 134 13.78 13.79 -7.92
CA ASP A 134 14.15 13.57 -9.33
C ASP A 134 15.66 13.47 -9.57
N ILE A 135 16.29 12.56 -8.84
CA ILE A 135 17.67 12.13 -9.05
C ILE A 135 17.69 10.62 -9.24
N PRO A 136 18.71 10.04 -9.89
CA PRO A 136 18.80 8.60 -10.08
C PRO A 136 18.46 7.83 -8.81
N THR A 137 17.42 7.01 -8.84
CA THR A 137 16.90 6.33 -7.64
C THR A 137 16.45 4.92 -8.00
N ILE A 138 16.72 3.97 -7.12
CA ILE A 138 16.27 2.56 -7.23
C ILE A 138 15.81 2.06 -5.87
N PHE A 139 14.86 1.11 -5.88
CA PHE A 139 14.27 0.52 -4.69
C PHE A 139 14.72 -0.93 -4.48
N VAL A 140 14.89 -1.30 -3.22
CA VAL A 140 14.97 -2.69 -2.78
C VAL A 140 14.22 -2.84 -1.47
N SER A 141 13.16 -3.64 -1.47
CA SER A 141 12.38 -3.90 -0.25
C SER A 141 13.05 -4.94 0.64
N GLY A 142 12.63 -5.00 1.91
CA GLY A 142 13.09 -6.02 2.84
C GLY A 142 12.54 -7.42 2.54
N GLY A 143 11.51 -7.52 1.71
CA GLY A 143 10.81 -8.75 1.35
C GLY A 143 9.71 -9.16 2.34
N PRO A 144 8.78 -10.03 1.90
CA PRO A 144 7.72 -10.58 2.74
C PRO A 144 8.25 -11.61 3.73
N MET A 145 7.56 -11.76 4.86
CA MET A 145 7.74 -12.92 5.73
C MET A 145 7.17 -14.18 5.05
N LEU A 146 7.62 -15.35 5.48
CA LEU A 146 6.98 -16.60 5.09
C LEU A 146 5.58 -16.69 5.69
N ALA A 147 4.70 -17.44 5.05
CA ALA A 147 3.40 -17.78 5.63
C ALA A 147 3.57 -18.48 6.98
N GLY A 148 2.61 -18.28 7.86
CA GLY A 148 2.59 -18.91 9.17
C GLY A 148 2.51 -20.43 9.08
N ARG A 149 3.00 -21.11 10.10
CA ARG A 149 2.99 -22.58 10.17
C ARG A 149 1.56 -23.12 10.13
N LYS A 150 1.41 -24.33 9.58
CA LYS A 150 0.09 -24.94 9.44
C LYS A 150 -0.58 -25.20 10.80
N LEU A 151 -1.84 -24.81 10.88
CA LEU A 151 -2.79 -25.19 11.92
C LEU A 151 -4.00 -25.81 11.23
N ASP A 152 -4.42 -26.99 11.71
CA ASP A 152 -5.55 -27.74 11.14
C ASP A 152 -5.42 -27.92 9.61
N GLY A 153 -4.18 -28.14 9.14
CA GLY A 153 -3.87 -28.37 7.73
C GLY A 153 -3.71 -27.11 6.87
N LYS A 154 -4.05 -25.92 7.39
CA LYS A 154 -3.95 -24.66 6.65
C LYS A 154 -2.77 -23.81 7.11
N LYS A 155 -2.09 -23.13 6.19
CA LYS A 155 -1.12 -22.08 6.53
C LYS A 155 -1.84 -20.94 7.27
N THR A 156 -1.17 -20.32 8.23
CA THR A 156 -1.68 -19.19 9.01
C THR A 156 -1.04 -17.87 8.56
N CYS A 157 -1.59 -16.76 8.98
CA CYS A 157 -1.02 -15.43 8.78
C CYS A 157 -1.64 -14.43 9.77
N LEU A 158 -1.20 -13.19 9.76
CA LEU A 158 -1.72 -12.18 10.68
C LEU A 158 -3.24 -11.99 10.57
N SER A 159 -3.82 -12.02 9.36
CA SER A 159 -5.28 -11.87 9.20
C SER A 159 -6.05 -13.04 9.82
N THR A 160 -5.57 -14.27 9.68
CA THR A 160 -6.22 -15.43 10.33
C THR A 160 -6.15 -15.36 11.85
N LEU A 161 -5.11 -14.71 12.42
CA LEU A 161 -5.04 -14.46 13.85
C LEU A 161 -6.10 -13.42 14.30
N PHE A 162 -6.34 -12.36 13.52
CA PHE A 162 -7.43 -11.42 13.82
C PHE A 162 -8.80 -12.10 13.76
N GLU A 163 -9.02 -13.00 12.79
CA GLU A 163 -10.25 -13.80 12.71
C GLU A 163 -10.38 -14.75 13.91
N ALA A 164 -9.28 -15.39 14.33
CA ALA A 164 -9.23 -16.24 15.51
C ALA A 164 -9.61 -15.49 16.81
N VAL A 165 -9.22 -14.20 16.93
CA VAL A 165 -9.70 -13.34 18.02
C VAL A 165 -11.21 -13.16 17.97
N GLY A 166 -11.79 -12.96 16.76
CA GLY A 166 -13.24 -12.89 16.56
C GLY A 166 -13.95 -14.20 16.97
N GLU A 167 -13.41 -15.35 16.58
CA GLU A 167 -13.93 -16.66 16.97
C GLU A 167 -13.84 -16.91 18.49
N TYR A 168 -12.74 -16.48 19.12
CA TYR A 168 -12.59 -16.56 20.58
C TYR A 168 -13.64 -15.70 21.28
N ASN A 169 -13.84 -14.45 20.85
CA ASN A 169 -14.85 -13.55 21.40
C ASN A 169 -16.28 -14.09 21.22
N ALA A 170 -16.53 -14.83 20.14
CA ALA A 170 -17.80 -15.50 19.88
C ALA A 170 -17.95 -16.84 20.64
N GLY A 171 -16.98 -17.24 21.47
CA GLY A 171 -16.99 -18.49 22.23
C GLY A 171 -16.79 -19.76 21.39
N LYS A 172 -16.30 -19.62 20.14
CA LYS A 172 -16.08 -20.72 19.19
C LYS A 172 -14.65 -21.29 19.27
N MET A 173 -13.72 -20.61 19.94
CA MET A 173 -12.31 -20.99 20.08
C MET A 173 -11.86 -20.96 21.54
N SER A 174 -10.97 -21.87 21.94
CA SER A 174 -10.34 -21.86 23.27
C SER A 174 -9.14 -20.92 23.33
N MET A 175 -8.77 -20.47 24.54
CA MET A 175 -7.58 -19.66 24.76
C MET A 175 -6.30 -20.40 24.35
N ASP A 176 -6.20 -21.71 24.62
CA ASP A 176 -5.01 -22.49 24.24
C ASP A 176 -4.83 -22.56 22.72
N LYS A 177 -5.95 -22.68 21.98
CA LYS A 177 -5.90 -22.65 20.51
C LYS A 177 -5.50 -21.29 19.99
N LEU A 178 -6.00 -20.20 20.59
CA LEU A 178 -5.63 -18.84 20.21
C LEU A 178 -4.13 -18.60 20.43
N LYS A 179 -3.55 -19.07 21.56
CA LYS A 179 -2.10 -18.99 21.80
C LYS A 179 -1.29 -19.76 20.75
N GLU A 180 -1.80 -20.91 20.32
CA GLU A 180 -1.15 -21.66 19.25
C GLU A 180 -1.11 -20.86 17.92
N PHE A 181 -2.16 -20.06 17.61
CA PHE A 181 -2.15 -19.13 16.49
C PHE A 181 -1.11 -18.01 16.68
N GLU A 182 -1.04 -17.40 17.88
CA GLU A 182 -0.05 -16.35 18.19
C GLU A 182 1.39 -16.81 17.91
N GLU A 183 1.75 -18.03 18.28
CA GLU A 183 3.10 -18.57 18.12
C GLU A 183 3.44 -18.94 16.66
N LYS A 184 2.43 -19.16 15.80
CA LYS A 184 2.62 -19.73 14.47
C LYS A 184 2.34 -18.77 13.32
N ALA A 185 1.55 -17.72 13.53
CA ALA A 185 1.05 -16.86 12.44
C ALA A 185 2.13 -16.00 11.77
N CYS A 186 3.16 -15.57 12.50
CA CYS A 186 4.23 -14.70 12.01
C CYS A 186 5.61 -15.33 12.27
N PRO A 187 6.08 -16.26 11.44
CA PRO A 187 7.23 -17.12 11.78
C PRO A 187 8.60 -16.49 11.50
N THR A 188 8.68 -15.42 10.69
CA THR A 188 9.95 -14.81 10.25
C THR A 188 9.88 -13.29 10.25
N CYS A 189 11.03 -12.63 10.09
CA CYS A 189 11.06 -11.21 9.71
C CYS A 189 10.49 -11.03 8.30
N GLY A 190 10.15 -9.80 7.94
CA GLY A 190 9.59 -9.42 6.65
C GLY A 190 8.26 -8.67 6.79
N SER A 191 7.76 -8.08 5.69
CA SER A 191 6.39 -7.58 5.61
C SER A 191 5.38 -8.73 5.73
N CYS A 192 4.09 -8.42 5.83
CA CYS A 192 3.06 -9.46 5.93
C CYS A 192 3.19 -10.51 4.81
N SER A 193 2.77 -11.77 5.07
CA SER A 193 2.89 -12.85 4.07
C SER A 193 1.84 -12.82 2.95
N GLY A 194 0.68 -12.13 3.16
CA GLY A 194 -0.41 -12.02 2.16
C GLY A 194 -0.29 -10.78 1.28
N MET A 195 -1.23 -10.65 0.32
CA MET A 195 -1.37 -9.48 -0.56
C MET A 195 -2.09 -8.35 0.18
N TYR A 196 -1.45 -7.85 1.24
CA TYR A 196 -1.84 -6.69 2.02
C TYR A 196 -1.12 -5.45 1.50
N THR A 197 -1.26 -4.30 2.17
CA THR A 197 -0.79 -3.03 1.64
C THR A 197 0.74 -3.01 1.39
N ALA A 198 1.56 -3.52 2.32
CA ALA A 198 3.01 -3.55 2.16
C ALA A 198 3.44 -4.29 0.88
N ASN A 199 2.96 -5.52 0.72
CA ASN A 199 3.30 -6.34 -0.45
C ASN A 199 2.67 -5.82 -1.74
N SER A 200 1.44 -5.26 -1.68
CA SER A 200 0.85 -4.55 -2.81
C SER A 200 1.79 -3.45 -3.30
N MET A 201 2.23 -2.56 -2.42
CA MET A 201 3.10 -1.46 -2.82
C MET A 201 4.50 -1.93 -3.23
N ASN A 202 5.06 -2.99 -2.63
CA ASN A 202 6.34 -3.56 -3.06
C ASN A 202 6.26 -4.21 -4.45
N CYS A 203 5.16 -4.90 -4.77
CA CYS A 203 4.90 -5.45 -6.12
C CYS A 203 4.65 -4.32 -7.14
N LEU A 204 3.89 -3.29 -6.75
CA LEU A 204 3.62 -2.15 -7.62
C LEU A 204 4.86 -1.27 -7.85
N THR A 205 5.82 -1.23 -6.92
CA THR A 205 7.14 -0.60 -7.13
C THR A 205 7.91 -1.28 -8.27
N GLU A 206 7.83 -2.62 -8.34
CA GLU A 206 8.41 -3.42 -9.43
C GLU A 206 7.68 -3.17 -10.75
N ALA A 207 6.34 -3.20 -10.73
CA ALA A 207 5.49 -2.95 -11.91
C ALA A 207 5.61 -1.52 -12.46
N LEU A 208 5.82 -0.52 -11.58
CA LEU A 208 6.07 0.87 -11.94
C LEU A 208 7.46 1.07 -12.58
N GLY A 209 8.33 0.07 -12.50
CA GLY A 209 9.68 0.12 -13.03
C GLY A 209 10.74 0.67 -12.08
N MET A 210 10.43 0.90 -10.80
CA MET A 210 11.36 1.46 -9.80
C MET A 210 12.14 0.41 -8.99
N GLY A 211 11.82 -0.88 -9.15
CA GLY A 211 12.50 -2.00 -8.52
C GLY A 211 12.93 -3.07 -9.54
N LEU A 212 13.95 -3.86 -9.19
CA LEU A 212 14.35 -5.02 -10.00
C LEU A 212 13.38 -6.19 -9.80
N LYS A 213 13.39 -7.15 -10.74
CA LYS A 213 12.61 -8.40 -10.65
C LYS A 213 12.78 -9.07 -9.29
N GLY A 214 11.68 -9.42 -8.65
CA GLY A 214 11.64 -10.05 -7.32
C GLY A 214 11.66 -9.06 -6.16
N ASN A 215 11.66 -7.74 -6.42
CA ASN A 215 11.57 -6.74 -5.37
C ASN A 215 10.36 -6.96 -4.46
N GLY A 216 9.19 -7.24 -5.03
CA GLY A 216 7.95 -7.43 -4.29
C GLY A 216 7.76 -8.83 -3.70
N THR A 217 8.46 -9.86 -4.21
CA THR A 217 8.05 -11.24 -3.95
C THR A 217 9.10 -12.13 -3.28
N ILE A 218 10.40 -11.91 -3.48
CA ILE A 218 11.44 -12.73 -2.83
C ILE A 218 11.31 -12.62 -1.31
N PRO A 219 11.11 -13.73 -0.56
CA PRO A 219 11.01 -13.69 0.90
C PRO A 219 12.23 -13.07 1.59
N ALA A 220 11.99 -12.39 2.71
CA ALA A 220 13.01 -11.68 3.49
C ALA A 220 14.17 -12.58 3.94
N VAL A 221 13.89 -13.84 4.22
CA VAL A 221 14.85 -14.82 4.76
C VAL A 221 15.62 -15.58 3.67
N TYR A 222 15.28 -15.39 2.39
CA TYR A 222 15.97 -16.08 1.29
C TYR A 222 17.30 -15.41 0.95
N SER A 223 18.32 -16.20 0.65
CA SER A 223 19.64 -15.70 0.21
C SER A 223 19.55 -14.85 -1.06
N GLU A 224 18.53 -15.08 -1.88
CA GLU A 224 18.24 -14.30 -3.08
C GLU A 224 17.95 -12.84 -2.79
N ARG A 225 17.31 -12.53 -1.64
CA ARG A 225 17.07 -11.15 -1.20
C ARG A 225 18.39 -10.39 -1.01
N ILE A 226 19.40 -11.04 -0.44
CA ILE A 226 20.74 -10.46 -0.28
C ILE A 226 21.46 -10.28 -1.63
N ARG A 227 21.31 -11.24 -2.56
CA ARG A 227 21.86 -11.11 -3.92
C ARG A 227 21.19 -9.95 -4.66
N LEU A 228 19.86 -9.84 -4.59
CA LEU A 228 19.11 -8.73 -5.19
C LEU A 228 19.61 -7.39 -4.65
N ALA A 229 19.79 -7.25 -3.34
CA ALA A 229 20.28 -6.03 -2.70
C ALA A 229 21.67 -5.61 -3.23
N LYS A 230 22.58 -6.58 -3.44
CA LYS A 230 23.90 -6.29 -4.06
C LYS A 230 23.74 -5.83 -5.51
N HIS A 231 22.87 -6.48 -6.29
CA HIS A 231 22.61 -6.07 -7.68
C HIS A 231 22.01 -4.67 -7.74
N VAL A 232 21.11 -4.31 -6.83
CA VAL A 232 20.57 -2.95 -6.71
C VAL A 232 21.69 -1.94 -6.44
N GLY A 233 22.62 -2.28 -5.53
CA GLY A 233 23.79 -1.43 -5.25
C GLY A 233 24.71 -1.23 -6.46
N MET A 234 24.85 -2.23 -7.33
CA MET A 234 25.59 -2.06 -8.59
C MET A 234 24.77 -1.24 -9.60
N LYS A 235 23.48 -1.51 -9.70
CA LYS A 235 22.58 -0.88 -10.68
C LYS A 235 22.42 0.61 -10.48
N ILE A 236 22.40 1.12 -9.24
CA ILE A 236 22.32 2.57 -9.01
C ILE A 236 23.47 3.32 -9.67
N MET A 237 24.66 2.72 -9.74
CA MET A 237 25.81 3.36 -10.39
C MET A 237 25.62 3.52 -11.89
N GLU A 238 25.02 2.53 -12.55
CA GLU A 238 24.63 2.62 -13.97
C GLU A 238 23.57 3.72 -14.20
N LEU A 239 22.57 3.83 -13.28
CA LEU A 239 21.55 4.88 -13.37
C LEU A 239 22.16 6.28 -13.23
N VAL A 240 23.12 6.46 -12.32
CA VAL A 240 23.86 7.72 -12.14
C VAL A 240 24.70 8.05 -13.38
N GLU A 241 25.35 7.07 -13.98
CA GLU A 241 26.15 7.24 -15.20
C GLU A 241 25.29 7.65 -16.40
N LYS A 242 24.11 6.99 -16.56
CA LYS A 242 23.17 7.25 -17.66
C LYS A 242 22.21 8.40 -17.38
N ASP A 243 22.23 8.99 -16.19
CA ASP A 243 21.32 10.04 -15.70
C ASP A 243 19.82 9.65 -15.80
N ILE A 244 19.51 8.35 -15.59
CA ILE A 244 18.12 7.84 -15.59
C ILE A 244 17.47 8.19 -14.24
N LYS A 245 16.37 8.95 -14.30
CA LYS A 245 15.69 9.55 -13.14
C LYS A 245 14.27 9.01 -12.96
N PRO A 246 13.65 9.23 -11.79
CA PRO A 246 12.23 8.93 -11.59
C PRO A 246 11.30 9.55 -12.64
N SER A 247 11.55 10.76 -13.13
CA SER A 247 10.76 11.39 -14.18
C SER A 247 10.79 10.66 -15.53
N ASP A 248 11.86 9.90 -15.82
CA ASP A 248 11.96 9.07 -17.03
C ASP A 248 11.14 7.78 -16.91
N ILE A 249 10.84 7.35 -15.67
CA ILE A 249 10.22 6.06 -15.34
C ILE A 249 8.77 6.24 -14.90
N MET A 250 8.50 7.16 -13.96
CA MET A 250 7.17 7.39 -13.36
C MET A 250 6.26 8.21 -14.29
N THR A 251 6.05 7.71 -15.49
CA THR A 251 5.17 8.33 -16.50
C THR A 251 3.71 7.89 -16.30
N GLU A 252 2.75 8.56 -16.93
CA GLU A 252 1.35 8.16 -16.94
C GLU A 252 1.19 6.68 -17.37
N SER A 253 1.86 6.27 -18.46
CA SER A 253 1.86 4.89 -18.93
C SER A 253 2.39 3.90 -17.89
N ALA A 254 3.45 4.26 -17.16
CA ALA A 254 3.98 3.41 -16.10
C ALA A 254 3.00 3.26 -14.92
N PHE A 255 2.27 4.33 -14.53
CA PHE A 255 1.19 4.23 -13.55
C PHE A 255 0.03 3.38 -14.06
N ARG A 256 -0.33 3.45 -15.33
CA ARG A 256 -1.36 2.58 -15.95
C ARG A 256 -0.92 1.11 -15.94
N ASN A 257 0.35 0.83 -16.22
CA ASN A 257 0.94 -0.52 -16.09
C ASN A 257 0.85 -1.03 -14.64
N ALA A 258 1.25 -0.20 -13.67
CA ALA A 258 1.15 -0.54 -12.25
C ALA A 258 -0.30 -0.83 -11.84
N MET A 259 -1.28 -0.03 -12.30
CA MET A 259 -2.70 -0.30 -12.05
C MET A 259 -3.19 -1.59 -12.72
N ALA A 260 -2.70 -1.93 -13.91
CA ALA A 260 -3.05 -3.21 -14.55
C ALA A 260 -2.54 -4.39 -13.71
N VAL A 261 -1.31 -4.31 -13.21
CA VAL A 261 -0.76 -5.32 -12.29
C VAL A 261 -1.54 -5.37 -10.97
N ASP A 262 -1.93 -4.22 -10.42
CA ASP A 262 -2.80 -4.12 -9.24
C ASP A 262 -4.11 -4.88 -9.42
N MET A 263 -4.77 -4.68 -10.56
CA MET A 263 -6.01 -5.38 -10.93
C MET A 263 -5.81 -6.88 -11.07
N ALA A 264 -4.70 -7.32 -11.68
CA ALA A 264 -4.39 -8.73 -11.89
C ALA A 264 -4.05 -9.47 -10.59
N LEU A 265 -3.29 -8.84 -9.71
CA LEU A 265 -2.92 -9.39 -8.40
C LEU A 265 -4.06 -9.34 -7.37
N GLY A 266 -5.04 -8.43 -7.55
CA GLY A 266 -6.06 -8.15 -6.53
C GLY A 266 -5.43 -7.58 -5.26
N CYS A 267 -4.69 -6.49 -5.40
CA CYS A 267 -3.97 -5.82 -4.33
C CYS A 267 -4.89 -5.24 -3.23
N SER A 268 -4.32 -4.58 -2.25
CA SER A 268 -5.05 -3.82 -1.23
C SER A 268 -5.71 -2.57 -1.83
N THR A 269 -6.92 -2.23 -1.38
CA THR A 269 -7.59 -0.96 -1.73
C THR A 269 -6.74 0.28 -1.39
N ASN A 270 -5.77 0.14 -0.49
CA ASN A 270 -4.83 1.22 -0.17
C ASN A 270 -3.95 1.64 -1.37
N SER A 271 -3.78 0.78 -2.39
CA SER A 271 -3.11 1.16 -3.65
C SER A 271 -3.85 2.32 -4.35
N MET A 272 -5.19 2.35 -4.25
CA MET A 272 -6.03 3.43 -4.80
C MET A 272 -5.89 4.76 -4.02
N LEU A 273 -5.24 4.74 -2.87
CA LEU A 273 -4.82 5.94 -2.13
C LEU A 273 -3.37 6.31 -2.44
N HIS A 274 -2.49 5.31 -2.53
CA HIS A 274 -1.05 5.54 -2.61
C HIS A 274 -0.58 5.83 -4.04
N LEU A 275 -1.09 5.15 -5.07
CA LEU A 275 -0.73 5.45 -6.47
C LEU A 275 -1.09 6.89 -6.87
N PRO A 276 -2.29 7.43 -6.57
CA PRO A 276 -2.58 8.84 -6.79
C PRO A 276 -1.65 9.81 -6.04
N ALA A 277 -1.25 9.45 -4.80
CA ALA A 277 -0.32 10.29 -4.04
C ALA A 277 1.09 10.31 -4.65
N ILE A 278 1.59 9.17 -5.12
CA ILE A 278 2.87 9.07 -5.81
C ILE A 278 2.82 9.81 -7.15
N ALA A 279 1.74 9.62 -7.92
CA ALA A 279 1.52 10.31 -9.20
C ALA A 279 1.47 11.83 -9.02
N TYR A 280 0.82 12.32 -7.95
CA TYR A 280 0.79 13.73 -7.59
C TYR A 280 2.19 14.32 -7.43
N GLU A 281 3.09 13.62 -6.73
CA GLU A 281 4.49 14.07 -6.57
C GLU A 281 5.31 13.92 -7.86
N ALA A 282 4.94 13.00 -8.73
CA ALA A 282 5.54 12.84 -10.07
C ALA A 282 4.99 13.86 -11.10
N GLY A 283 4.03 14.69 -10.73
CA GLY A 283 3.37 15.63 -11.66
C GLY A 283 2.45 14.96 -12.67
N VAL A 284 2.00 13.72 -12.39
CA VAL A 284 1.08 12.95 -13.23
C VAL A 284 -0.34 13.07 -12.68
N ASP A 285 -1.29 13.46 -13.53
CA ASP A 285 -2.72 13.49 -13.16
C ASP A 285 -3.34 12.10 -13.27
N LEU A 286 -3.40 11.41 -12.15
CA LEU A 286 -3.93 10.06 -12.04
C LEU A 286 -5.32 10.06 -11.39
N ASN A 287 -6.36 10.14 -12.22
CA ASN A 287 -7.75 10.06 -11.77
C ASN A 287 -8.15 8.59 -11.50
N LEU A 288 -8.84 8.33 -10.38
CA LEU A 288 -9.33 6.99 -10.04
C LEU A 288 -10.37 6.41 -11.04
N GLU A 289 -10.98 7.22 -11.90
CA GLU A 289 -11.84 6.71 -12.98
C GLU A 289 -11.08 5.80 -13.96
N ILE A 290 -9.79 6.07 -14.15
CA ILE A 290 -8.87 5.24 -14.95
C ILE A 290 -8.81 3.81 -14.40
N ALA A 291 -8.93 3.63 -13.09
CA ALA A 291 -8.90 2.30 -12.47
C ALA A 291 -10.01 1.39 -12.99
N ASN A 292 -11.24 1.92 -13.16
CA ASN A 292 -12.35 1.14 -13.73
C ASN A 292 -12.17 0.86 -15.24
N GLU A 293 -11.56 1.78 -15.98
CA GLU A 293 -11.20 1.53 -17.39
C GLU A 293 -10.21 0.38 -17.51
N ILE A 294 -9.14 0.42 -16.71
CA ILE A 294 -8.12 -0.62 -16.68
C ILE A 294 -8.71 -1.94 -16.19
N SER A 295 -9.51 -1.92 -15.11
CA SER A 295 -10.17 -3.11 -14.53
C SER A 295 -11.02 -3.86 -15.56
N ARG A 296 -11.75 -3.15 -16.43
CA ARG A 296 -12.55 -3.80 -17.49
C ARG A 296 -11.74 -4.58 -18.53
N LYS A 297 -10.46 -4.21 -18.72
CA LYS A 297 -9.57 -4.81 -19.71
C LYS A 297 -8.56 -5.79 -19.09
N THR A 298 -8.44 -5.79 -17.76
CA THR A 298 -7.43 -6.55 -17.02
C THR A 298 -8.11 -7.60 -16.15
N PRO A 299 -7.92 -8.89 -16.42
CA PRO A 299 -8.47 -9.95 -15.60
C PRO A 299 -7.77 -10.04 -14.24
N ASN A 300 -8.49 -10.55 -13.22
CA ASN A 300 -7.87 -10.94 -11.96
C ASN A 300 -7.27 -12.34 -12.09
N LEU A 301 -5.95 -12.43 -11.96
CA LEU A 301 -5.17 -13.66 -12.21
C LEU A 301 -4.70 -14.35 -10.92
N CYS A 302 -4.72 -13.66 -9.78
CA CYS A 302 -4.21 -14.19 -8.52
C CYS A 302 -5.24 -14.04 -7.39
N HIS A 303 -5.37 -15.09 -6.56
CA HIS A 303 -6.14 -15.07 -5.33
C HIS A 303 -5.23 -15.36 -4.13
N LEU A 304 -4.39 -14.37 -3.78
CA LEU A 304 -3.53 -14.42 -2.60
C LEU A 304 -4.31 -14.02 -1.34
N ALA A 305 -3.90 -14.50 -0.17
CA ALA A 305 -4.53 -14.12 1.09
C ALA A 305 -4.70 -12.59 1.21
N PRO A 306 -5.89 -12.05 1.58
CA PRO A 306 -7.04 -12.73 2.17
C PRO A 306 -8.07 -13.27 1.14
N ALA A 307 -7.88 -13.07 -0.16
CA ALA A 307 -8.81 -13.52 -1.20
C ALA A 307 -8.76 -15.06 -1.42
N GLY A 308 -7.65 -15.70 -1.08
CA GLY A 308 -7.43 -17.14 -1.18
C GLY A 308 -6.45 -17.66 -0.13
N ASP A 309 -6.04 -18.91 -0.28
CA ASP A 309 -5.18 -19.64 0.67
C ASP A 309 -3.69 -19.65 0.25
N THR A 310 -3.31 -18.86 -0.76
CA THR A 310 -1.93 -18.72 -1.26
C THR A 310 -1.29 -17.42 -0.77
N PHE A 311 0.03 -17.37 -0.76
CA PHE A 311 0.80 -16.29 -0.15
C PHE A 311 1.84 -15.71 -1.13
N ILE A 312 2.55 -14.66 -0.73
CA ILE A 312 3.54 -14.01 -1.60
C ILE A 312 4.72 -14.96 -1.92
N GLU A 313 5.09 -15.84 -0.99
CA GLU A 313 6.10 -16.86 -1.27
C GLU A 313 5.69 -17.78 -2.43
N ASP A 314 4.40 -18.15 -2.50
CA ASP A 314 3.87 -18.99 -3.57
C ASP A 314 3.87 -18.21 -4.92
N LEU A 315 3.53 -16.91 -4.90
CA LEU A 315 3.65 -16.04 -6.06
C LEU A 315 5.11 -15.92 -6.54
N ASN A 316 6.08 -15.83 -5.62
CA ASN A 316 7.49 -15.81 -5.98
C ASN A 316 7.91 -17.08 -6.75
N GLU A 317 7.54 -18.25 -6.25
CA GLU A 317 7.82 -19.54 -6.87
C GLU A 317 7.13 -19.69 -8.24
N ALA A 318 5.95 -19.07 -8.42
CA ALA A 318 5.20 -19.04 -9.67
C ALA A 318 5.81 -18.10 -10.73
N GLY A 319 6.87 -17.34 -10.41
CA GLY A 319 7.57 -16.43 -11.33
C GLY A 319 7.42 -14.95 -11.00
N GLY A 320 6.67 -14.60 -9.95
CA GLY A 320 6.57 -13.25 -9.39
C GLY A 320 5.82 -12.27 -10.29
N VAL A 321 6.04 -10.98 -10.03
CA VAL A 321 5.34 -9.88 -10.71
C VAL A 321 5.59 -9.90 -12.23
N TYR A 322 6.82 -10.18 -12.66
CA TYR A 322 7.13 -10.21 -14.10
C TYR A 322 6.43 -11.34 -14.84
N ALA A 323 6.16 -12.48 -14.19
CA ALA A 323 5.34 -13.54 -14.79
C ALA A 323 3.88 -13.08 -14.97
N VAL A 324 3.32 -12.36 -13.97
CA VAL A 324 1.99 -11.73 -14.09
C VAL A 324 1.96 -10.71 -15.23
N MET A 325 2.98 -9.86 -15.34
CA MET A 325 3.10 -8.88 -16.42
C MET A 325 3.21 -9.56 -17.79
N ASN A 326 3.96 -10.66 -17.89
CA ASN A 326 4.07 -11.43 -19.13
C ASN A 326 2.74 -12.10 -19.53
N GLU A 327 1.94 -12.55 -18.55
CA GLU A 327 0.57 -13.01 -18.83
C GLU A 327 -0.32 -11.87 -19.35
N LEU A 328 -0.23 -10.69 -18.75
CA LEU A 328 -0.99 -9.50 -19.18
C LEU A 328 -0.57 -8.98 -20.56
N ASP A 329 0.70 -9.15 -20.94
CA ASP A 329 1.20 -8.76 -22.28
C ASP A 329 0.47 -9.49 -23.42
N LYS A 330 0.00 -10.72 -23.19
CA LYS A 330 -0.81 -11.46 -24.17
C LYS A 330 -2.11 -10.74 -24.55
N LEU A 331 -2.61 -9.86 -23.67
CA LEU A 331 -3.82 -9.04 -23.90
C LEU A 331 -3.51 -7.65 -24.46
N GLY A 332 -2.24 -7.27 -24.54
CA GLY A 332 -1.82 -5.94 -25.00
C GLY A 332 -2.28 -4.80 -24.07
N VAL A 333 -2.43 -5.07 -22.78
CA VAL A 333 -2.90 -4.07 -21.77
C VAL A 333 -1.75 -3.29 -21.13
N LEU A 334 -0.50 -3.66 -21.41
CA LEU A 334 0.69 -2.99 -20.91
C LEU A 334 1.34 -2.14 -22.00
N ASP A 335 1.80 -0.95 -21.62
CA ASP A 335 2.73 -0.15 -22.43
C ASP A 335 4.15 -0.68 -22.20
N LYS A 336 4.66 -1.42 -23.19
CA LYS A 336 5.98 -2.09 -23.11
C LYS A 336 7.16 -1.14 -23.27
N GLU A 337 6.94 0.05 -23.78
CA GLU A 337 8.01 1.01 -24.03
C GLU A 337 8.40 1.80 -22.77
N CYS A 338 7.65 1.66 -21.66
CA CYS A 338 7.98 2.30 -20.41
C CYS A 338 9.39 1.93 -19.94
N MET A 339 10.22 2.93 -19.67
CA MET A 339 11.57 2.79 -19.11
C MET A 339 11.51 2.28 -17.67
N THR A 340 12.54 1.54 -17.26
CA THR A 340 12.68 1.04 -15.89
C THR A 340 14.08 1.25 -15.34
N VAL A 341 14.26 1.05 -14.03
CA VAL A 341 15.59 1.08 -13.35
C VAL A 341 16.56 0.01 -13.85
N THR A 342 16.13 -0.94 -14.67
CA THR A 342 17.07 -1.87 -15.30
C THR A 342 17.87 -1.23 -16.44
N GLY A 343 17.45 -0.05 -16.90
CA GLY A 343 17.98 0.60 -18.09
C GLY A 343 17.43 0.04 -19.39
N PHE A 344 16.42 -0.85 -19.30
CA PHE A 344 15.65 -1.42 -20.38
C PHE A 344 14.18 -1.11 -20.21
N ASN A 345 13.37 -1.26 -21.26
CA ASN A 345 11.93 -1.06 -21.17
C ASN A 345 11.21 -2.29 -20.57
N VAL A 346 9.93 -2.12 -20.26
CA VAL A 346 9.08 -3.18 -19.69
C VAL A 346 9.06 -4.42 -20.59
N GLY A 347 8.91 -4.25 -21.90
CA GLY A 347 8.84 -5.37 -22.84
C GLY A 347 10.10 -6.24 -22.86
N GLU A 348 11.29 -5.62 -22.76
CA GLU A 348 12.55 -6.34 -22.66
C GLU A 348 12.67 -7.09 -21.33
N ASN A 349 12.21 -6.48 -20.24
CA ASN A 349 12.31 -7.05 -18.89
C ASN A 349 11.41 -8.26 -18.68
N ILE A 350 10.18 -8.25 -19.21
CA ILE A 350 9.22 -9.35 -19.02
C ILE A 350 9.41 -10.49 -20.03
N LYS A 351 10.18 -10.26 -21.08
CA LYS A 351 10.43 -11.27 -22.13
C LYS A 351 11.03 -12.53 -21.54
N GLY A 352 10.33 -13.66 -21.72
CA GLY A 352 10.77 -14.97 -21.22
C GLY A 352 10.57 -15.16 -19.70
N CYS A 353 9.82 -14.27 -19.04
CA CYS A 353 9.40 -14.48 -17.66
C CYS A 353 8.15 -15.36 -17.64
N GLU A 354 8.37 -16.68 -17.64
CA GLU A 354 7.30 -17.66 -17.71
C GLU A 354 6.49 -17.73 -16.42
N ASN A 355 5.19 -18.01 -16.56
CA ASN A 355 4.32 -18.43 -15.48
C ASN A 355 4.63 -19.92 -15.17
N LEU A 356 5.22 -20.17 -14.01
CA LEU A 356 5.69 -21.49 -13.59
C LEU A 356 4.62 -22.31 -12.85
N ASP A 357 3.54 -21.66 -12.40
CA ASP A 357 2.44 -22.31 -11.68
C ASP A 357 1.10 -21.63 -12.02
N THR A 358 0.30 -22.31 -12.83
CA THR A 358 -1.00 -21.82 -13.29
C THR A 358 -2.12 -21.94 -12.25
N ASP A 359 -1.88 -22.56 -11.11
CA ASP A 359 -2.81 -22.56 -9.98
C ASP A 359 -2.64 -21.29 -9.13
N ILE A 360 -1.45 -20.71 -9.12
CA ILE A 360 -1.12 -19.46 -8.42
C ILE A 360 -1.37 -18.24 -9.30
N ILE A 361 -0.80 -18.23 -10.51
CA ILE A 361 -1.02 -17.19 -11.52
C ILE A 361 -1.89 -17.82 -12.62
N ARG A 362 -3.17 -17.59 -12.61
CA ARG A 362 -4.04 -18.12 -13.64
C ARG A 362 -3.73 -17.51 -15.01
N PRO A 363 -3.76 -18.32 -16.09
CA PRO A 363 -3.58 -17.79 -17.43
C PRO A 363 -4.76 -16.86 -17.80
N VAL A 364 -4.50 -15.91 -18.69
CA VAL A 364 -5.51 -14.91 -19.11
C VAL A 364 -6.74 -15.54 -19.77
N GLU A 365 -6.63 -16.77 -20.29
CA GLU A 365 -7.74 -17.54 -20.85
C GLU A 365 -8.65 -18.16 -19.78
N ASN A 366 -8.16 -18.31 -18.54
CA ASN A 366 -8.91 -18.91 -17.43
C ASN A 366 -8.70 -18.14 -16.10
N PRO A 367 -9.01 -16.84 -16.04
CA PRO A 367 -8.80 -16.00 -14.87
C PRO A 367 -9.80 -16.31 -13.75
N TYR A 368 -9.52 -15.87 -12.52
CA TYR A 368 -10.51 -15.87 -11.43
C TYR A 368 -11.70 -14.94 -11.73
N SER A 369 -11.43 -13.80 -12.37
CA SER A 369 -12.44 -12.87 -12.87
C SER A 369 -11.97 -12.25 -14.18
N LYS A 370 -12.89 -12.01 -15.11
CA LYS A 370 -12.61 -11.32 -16.39
C LYS A 370 -12.30 -9.84 -16.19
N THR A 371 -12.57 -9.29 -15.03
CA THR A 371 -12.27 -7.91 -14.65
C THR A 371 -11.39 -7.88 -13.40
N GLY A 372 -10.74 -6.75 -13.15
CA GLY A 372 -9.76 -6.58 -12.10
C GLY A 372 -10.27 -6.85 -10.68
N GLY A 373 -9.32 -7.12 -9.79
CA GLY A 373 -9.58 -7.44 -8.38
C GLY A 373 -9.99 -6.26 -7.51
N ILE A 374 -9.96 -5.02 -8.02
CA ILE A 374 -10.40 -3.80 -7.34
C ILE A 374 -11.50 -3.12 -8.17
N ALA A 375 -12.50 -2.55 -7.50
CA ALA A 375 -13.52 -1.71 -8.11
C ALA A 375 -13.60 -0.35 -7.42
N VAL A 376 -13.77 0.69 -8.22
CA VAL A 376 -14.07 2.06 -7.78
C VAL A 376 -15.55 2.31 -8.02
N LEU A 377 -16.32 2.51 -6.93
CA LEU A 377 -17.76 2.73 -7.00
C LEU A 377 -18.08 4.22 -6.96
N LYS A 378 -19.18 4.62 -7.60
CA LYS A 378 -19.76 5.96 -7.56
C LYS A 378 -21.25 5.93 -7.37
N GLY A 379 -21.80 7.01 -6.84
CA GLY A 379 -23.23 7.23 -6.66
C GLY A 379 -23.50 8.40 -5.74
N ASN A 380 -24.77 8.62 -5.39
CA ASN A 380 -25.12 9.75 -4.51
C ASN A 380 -24.49 9.62 -3.11
N LEU A 381 -24.19 8.38 -2.64
CA LEU A 381 -23.49 8.16 -1.37
C LEU A 381 -22.00 8.49 -1.45
N ALA A 382 -21.36 8.30 -2.60
CA ALA A 382 -19.95 8.55 -2.85
C ALA A 382 -19.75 9.23 -4.21
N PRO A 383 -20.14 10.51 -4.36
CA PRO A 383 -20.11 11.19 -5.67
C PRO A 383 -18.70 11.33 -6.24
N ASP A 384 -17.68 11.48 -5.41
CA ASP A 384 -16.29 11.55 -5.88
C ASP A 384 -15.66 10.18 -6.06
N SER A 385 -15.94 9.21 -5.23
CA SER A 385 -15.69 7.76 -5.36
C SER A 385 -15.68 7.04 -3.99
N CYS A 386 -15.67 5.72 -4.04
CA CYS A 386 -15.24 4.83 -2.97
C CYS A 386 -14.63 3.56 -3.59
N VAL A 387 -13.96 2.74 -2.80
CA VAL A 387 -13.19 1.60 -3.31
C VAL A 387 -13.53 0.31 -2.56
N VAL A 388 -13.48 -0.81 -3.28
CA VAL A 388 -13.69 -2.15 -2.71
C VAL A 388 -12.71 -3.16 -3.31
N LYS A 389 -12.18 -4.07 -2.48
CA LYS A 389 -11.40 -5.22 -2.93
C LYS A 389 -12.35 -6.30 -3.47
N LYS A 390 -12.72 -6.17 -4.75
CA LYS A 390 -13.67 -7.05 -5.44
C LYS A 390 -13.26 -8.52 -5.39
N SER A 391 -11.96 -8.81 -5.48
CA SER A 391 -11.41 -10.17 -5.43
C SER A 391 -11.65 -10.90 -4.10
N ALA A 392 -11.97 -10.17 -3.04
CA ALA A 392 -12.24 -10.73 -1.70
C ALA A 392 -13.74 -10.67 -1.32
N VAL A 393 -14.61 -10.30 -2.25
CA VAL A 393 -16.07 -10.25 -2.05
C VAL A 393 -16.70 -11.57 -2.50
N ALA A 394 -17.53 -12.15 -1.67
CA ALA A 394 -18.30 -13.36 -2.02
C ALA A 394 -19.29 -13.04 -3.16
N PRO A 395 -19.54 -13.97 -4.10
CA PRO A 395 -20.41 -13.73 -5.25
C PRO A 395 -21.81 -13.21 -4.87
N GLU A 396 -22.37 -13.71 -3.77
CA GLU A 396 -23.67 -13.29 -3.23
C GLU A 396 -23.71 -11.86 -2.73
N MET A 397 -22.54 -11.28 -2.38
CA MET A 397 -22.40 -9.92 -1.89
C MET A 397 -21.96 -8.91 -2.98
N MET A 398 -21.83 -9.37 -4.23
CA MET A 398 -21.53 -8.46 -5.36
C MET A 398 -22.66 -7.46 -5.61
N LYS A 399 -23.89 -7.82 -5.19
CA LYS A 399 -25.05 -6.93 -5.11
C LYS A 399 -25.66 -7.10 -3.73
N HIS A 400 -25.78 -5.98 -3.01
CA HIS A 400 -26.34 -5.99 -1.67
C HIS A 400 -27.23 -4.77 -1.45
N LYS A 401 -28.41 -4.98 -0.87
CA LYS A 401 -29.32 -3.91 -0.50
C LYS A 401 -29.81 -4.12 0.92
N GLY A 402 -29.55 -3.18 1.79
CA GLY A 402 -29.86 -3.33 3.21
C GLY A 402 -30.00 -2.02 3.98
N PRO A 403 -30.57 -2.10 5.19
CA PRO A 403 -30.72 -0.96 6.08
C PRO A 403 -29.38 -0.58 6.71
N ALA A 404 -29.09 0.72 6.77
CA ALA A 404 -27.91 1.28 7.41
C ALA A 404 -27.94 1.07 8.93
N ARG A 405 -26.77 0.77 9.50
CA ARG A 405 -26.43 0.87 10.93
C ARG A 405 -25.27 1.82 11.08
N VAL A 406 -25.54 3.01 11.62
CA VAL A 406 -24.62 4.17 11.53
C VAL A 406 -23.86 4.36 12.82
N PHE A 407 -22.54 4.52 12.68
CA PHE A 407 -21.61 4.69 13.80
C PHE A 407 -20.63 5.84 13.53
N ASP A 408 -20.44 6.72 14.53
CA ASP A 408 -19.44 7.78 14.46
C ASP A 408 -18.14 7.28 15.09
N GLY A 409 -17.33 6.60 14.27
CA GLY A 409 -16.04 6.03 14.64
C GLY A 409 -16.05 4.51 14.83
N GLU A 410 -14.86 3.93 14.77
CA GLU A 410 -14.62 2.48 14.80
C GLU A 410 -15.08 1.84 16.12
N GLU A 411 -14.80 2.50 17.26
CA GLU A 411 -15.05 1.94 18.59
C GLU A 411 -16.53 1.62 18.80
N SER A 412 -17.41 2.56 18.45
CA SER A 412 -18.85 2.38 18.59
C SER A 412 -19.41 1.28 17.69
N ALA A 413 -18.82 1.11 16.49
CA ALA A 413 -19.17 0.02 15.58
C ALA A 413 -18.77 -1.35 16.17
N ILE A 414 -17.55 -1.47 16.69
CA ILE A 414 -17.05 -2.70 17.33
C ILE A 414 -17.94 -3.08 18.53
N GLU A 415 -18.28 -2.13 19.41
CA GLU A 415 -19.17 -2.38 20.54
C GLU A 415 -20.54 -2.91 20.10
N ALA A 416 -21.12 -2.35 19.04
CA ALA A 416 -22.41 -2.80 18.51
C ALA A 416 -22.34 -4.19 17.88
N ILE A 417 -21.25 -4.51 17.14
CA ILE A 417 -21.00 -5.83 16.56
C ILE A 417 -20.92 -6.86 17.68
N ARG A 418 -20.08 -6.65 18.69
CA ARG A 418 -19.90 -7.55 19.84
C ARG A 418 -21.17 -7.74 20.66
N ALA A 419 -21.99 -6.70 20.77
CA ALA A 419 -23.29 -6.77 21.43
C ALA A 419 -24.39 -7.49 20.60
N GLY A 420 -24.04 -8.03 19.41
CA GLY A 420 -24.97 -8.72 18.53
C GLY A 420 -26.09 -7.83 17.96
N LYS A 421 -25.86 -6.52 17.84
CA LYS A 421 -26.82 -5.56 17.29
C LYS A 421 -26.87 -5.59 15.78
N ILE A 422 -25.82 -6.08 15.11
CA ILE A 422 -25.76 -6.22 13.66
C ILE A 422 -26.38 -7.54 13.23
N LYS A 423 -27.21 -7.49 12.20
CA LYS A 423 -27.97 -8.64 11.68
C LYS A 423 -27.62 -8.90 10.21
N ALA A 424 -27.88 -10.13 9.77
CA ALA A 424 -27.83 -10.45 8.35
C ALA A 424 -28.69 -9.47 7.54
N GLY A 425 -28.15 -8.96 6.44
CA GLY A 425 -28.76 -7.96 5.58
C GLY A 425 -28.44 -6.52 5.93
N ASP A 426 -27.84 -6.22 7.09
CA ASP A 426 -27.49 -4.85 7.48
C ASP A 426 -26.31 -4.30 6.64
N VAL A 427 -26.24 -2.96 6.51
CA VAL A 427 -25.10 -2.21 6.00
C VAL A 427 -24.54 -1.37 7.14
N VAL A 428 -23.36 -1.75 7.64
CA VAL A 428 -22.65 -1.00 8.70
C VAL A 428 -21.96 0.21 8.11
N VAL A 429 -22.30 1.42 8.59
CA VAL A 429 -21.74 2.69 8.12
C VAL A 429 -20.88 3.30 9.23
N ILE A 430 -19.56 3.35 9.02
CA ILE A 430 -18.59 3.94 9.96
C ILE A 430 -18.09 5.24 9.36
N ARG A 431 -18.35 6.37 10.01
CA ARG A 431 -18.04 7.69 9.49
C ARG A 431 -17.16 8.52 10.44
N TYR A 432 -16.62 9.64 9.96
CA TYR A 432 -15.63 10.47 10.63
C TYR A 432 -14.29 9.77 10.87
N GLU A 433 -13.93 8.83 9.99
CA GLU A 433 -12.62 8.17 9.93
C GLU A 433 -11.83 8.56 8.67
N GLY A 434 -12.34 9.52 7.88
CA GLY A 434 -11.69 10.06 6.70
C GLY A 434 -10.46 10.92 7.01
N PRO A 435 -9.73 11.39 5.98
CA PRO A 435 -8.46 12.11 6.15
C PRO A 435 -8.52 13.33 7.08
N LYS A 436 -9.60 14.08 7.05
CA LYS A 436 -9.81 15.28 7.90
C LYS A 436 -10.59 14.99 9.17
N GLY A 437 -11.68 14.24 9.07
CA GLY A 437 -12.58 13.94 10.18
C GLY A 437 -11.97 13.00 11.21
N GLY A 438 -11.27 11.98 10.75
CA GLY A 438 -10.43 11.08 11.52
C GLY A 438 -8.96 11.23 11.13
N PRO A 439 -8.25 12.33 11.51
CA PRO A 439 -6.91 12.62 11.02
C PRO A 439 -5.98 11.44 11.14
N GLY A 440 -5.28 11.14 10.02
CA GLY A 440 -4.52 9.91 9.85
C GLY A 440 -5.32 8.79 9.20
N MET A 441 -6.64 8.99 8.95
CA MET A 441 -7.49 8.04 8.18
C MET A 441 -7.18 6.59 8.54
N ARG A 442 -7.39 6.23 9.83
CA ARG A 442 -6.94 4.95 10.38
C ARG A 442 -7.48 3.77 9.56
N GLU A 443 -6.68 2.73 9.52
CA GLU A 443 -6.99 1.49 8.83
C GLU A 443 -7.69 0.55 9.80
N MET A 444 -8.92 0.15 9.48
CA MET A 444 -9.76 -0.67 10.35
C MET A 444 -9.72 -2.13 9.92
N LEU A 445 -9.53 -3.04 10.86
CA LEU A 445 -9.58 -4.48 10.64
C LEU A 445 -10.55 -5.17 11.61
N SER A 446 -10.66 -4.70 12.86
CA SER A 446 -11.54 -5.33 13.85
C SER A 446 -13.00 -5.40 13.43
N PRO A 447 -13.65 -4.35 12.90
CA PRO A 447 -15.05 -4.47 12.49
C PRO A 447 -15.27 -5.58 11.46
N THR A 448 -14.38 -5.69 10.48
CA THR A 448 -14.50 -6.68 9.40
C THR A 448 -14.15 -8.09 9.87
N SER A 449 -13.12 -8.24 10.72
CA SER A 449 -12.72 -9.54 11.27
C SER A 449 -13.75 -10.10 12.24
N GLU A 450 -14.39 -9.25 13.06
CA GLU A 450 -15.43 -9.69 13.98
C GLU A 450 -16.71 -10.11 13.23
N ILE A 451 -17.12 -9.36 12.20
CA ILE A 451 -18.22 -9.76 11.29
C ILE A 451 -17.92 -11.13 10.66
N ALA A 452 -16.69 -11.33 10.17
CA ALA A 452 -16.26 -12.61 9.59
C ALA A 452 -16.23 -13.73 10.65
N GLY A 453 -15.69 -13.47 11.84
CA GLY A 453 -15.67 -14.43 12.97
C GLY A 453 -17.07 -14.85 13.44
N MET A 454 -18.05 -13.97 13.33
CA MET A 454 -19.46 -14.27 13.58
C MET A 454 -20.12 -15.06 12.45
N GLY A 455 -19.50 -15.15 11.26
CA GLY A 455 -20.04 -15.81 10.07
C GLY A 455 -21.05 -14.94 9.32
N LEU A 456 -20.96 -13.62 9.42
CA LEU A 456 -21.84 -12.65 8.77
C LEU A 456 -21.20 -11.96 7.55
N ASP A 457 -19.98 -12.34 7.16
CA ASP A 457 -19.21 -11.75 6.06
C ASP A 457 -19.86 -11.92 4.67
N LYS A 458 -20.85 -12.83 4.56
CA LYS A 458 -21.66 -13.08 3.36
C LYS A 458 -23.04 -12.43 3.40
N ASP A 459 -23.36 -11.70 4.46
CA ASP A 459 -24.70 -11.14 4.68
C ASP A 459 -24.67 -9.66 5.08
N VAL A 460 -23.50 -9.13 5.48
CA VAL A 460 -23.34 -7.76 5.98
C VAL A 460 -22.29 -7.03 5.15
N ALA A 461 -22.64 -5.84 4.66
CA ALA A 461 -21.70 -4.93 4.03
C ALA A 461 -21.22 -3.87 5.04
N LEU A 462 -19.99 -3.38 4.85
CA LEU A 462 -19.41 -2.29 5.63
C LEU A 462 -19.02 -1.14 4.71
N ILE A 463 -19.31 0.08 5.13
CA ILE A 463 -19.00 1.31 4.39
C ILE A 463 -18.30 2.30 5.33
N THR A 464 -17.25 2.99 4.84
CA THR A 464 -16.56 4.02 5.63
C THR A 464 -15.94 5.11 4.77
N ASP A 465 -15.85 6.32 5.29
CA ASP A 465 -15.01 7.39 4.76
C ASP A 465 -13.53 7.24 5.15
N GLY A 466 -13.24 6.31 6.07
CA GLY A 466 -11.91 5.85 6.43
C GLY A 466 -11.39 4.76 5.50
N ARG A 467 -10.57 3.84 6.04
CA ARG A 467 -9.98 2.71 5.31
C ARG A 467 -10.26 1.39 6.01
N PHE A 468 -10.37 0.34 5.21
CA PHE A 468 -10.26 -1.02 5.72
C PHE A 468 -8.86 -1.58 5.42
N SER A 469 -8.39 -2.46 6.28
CA SER A 469 -7.11 -3.14 6.12
C SER A 469 -7.05 -3.92 4.81
N GLY A 470 -5.87 -3.99 4.18
CA GLY A 470 -5.63 -4.88 3.04
C GLY A 470 -5.84 -6.36 3.36
N ALA A 471 -5.90 -6.72 4.65
CA ALA A 471 -6.21 -8.05 5.17
C ALA A 471 -7.73 -8.33 5.26
N THR A 472 -8.58 -7.36 4.93
CA THR A 472 -10.04 -7.47 4.98
C THR A 472 -10.58 -8.31 3.83
N ARG A 473 -11.61 -9.13 4.13
CA ARG A 473 -12.46 -9.81 3.15
C ARG A 473 -13.92 -9.43 3.36
N GLY A 474 -14.77 -9.72 2.35
CA GLY A 474 -16.18 -9.35 2.32
C GLY A 474 -16.44 -7.99 1.65
N ALA A 475 -17.71 -7.59 1.60
CA ALA A 475 -18.15 -6.33 0.97
C ALA A 475 -17.82 -5.13 1.86
N SER A 476 -16.51 -4.79 1.93
CA SER A 476 -15.97 -3.69 2.74
C SER A 476 -15.52 -2.55 1.85
N ILE A 477 -16.31 -1.48 1.84
CA ILE A 477 -16.20 -0.34 0.93
C ILE A 477 -15.62 0.84 1.70
N GLY A 478 -14.39 1.24 1.36
CA GLY A 478 -13.68 2.33 2.00
C GLY A 478 -13.50 3.56 1.11
N HIS A 479 -12.84 4.58 1.67
CA HIS A 479 -12.46 5.81 0.98
C HIS A 479 -13.66 6.61 0.44
N VAL A 480 -14.86 6.49 1.07
CA VAL A 480 -16.03 7.26 0.63
C VAL A 480 -15.70 8.74 0.60
N SER A 481 -15.85 9.31 -0.57
CA SER A 481 -15.50 10.70 -0.85
C SER A 481 -16.68 11.43 -1.52
N PRO A 482 -16.99 12.66 -1.07
CA PRO A 482 -16.39 13.41 0.06
C PRO A 482 -16.67 12.75 1.42
N GLU A 483 -15.72 12.87 2.37
CA GLU A 483 -15.86 12.33 3.72
C GLU A 483 -16.94 13.06 4.55
N ALA A 484 -17.40 12.44 5.63
CA ALA A 484 -18.44 13.01 6.50
C ALA A 484 -18.07 14.39 7.07
N ALA A 485 -16.81 14.58 7.46
CA ALA A 485 -16.34 15.86 8.02
C ALA A 485 -16.38 17.03 7.02
N LEU A 486 -16.40 16.72 5.72
CA LEU A 486 -16.57 17.71 4.65
C LEU A 486 -18.03 17.88 4.18
N GLY A 487 -18.99 17.27 4.87
CA GLY A 487 -20.40 17.30 4.46
C GLY A 487 -20.73 16.39 3.27
N GLY A 488 -19.91 15.35 3.03
CA GLY A 488 -20.25 14.29 2.10
C GLY A 488 -21.55 13.59 2.48
N THR A 489 -22.23 12.97 1.53
CA THR A 489 -23.55 12.35 1.75
C THR A 489 -23.53 11.32 2.89
N ILE A 490 -22.42 10.64 3.12
CA ILE A 490 -22.24 9.71 4.22
C ILE A 490 -22.54 10.34 5.60
N ALA A 491 -22.33 11.66 5.76
CA ALA A 491 -22.64 12.38 7.01
C ALA A 491 -24.15 12.39 7.34
N PHE A 492 -24.99 12.28 6.32
CA PHE A 492 -26.44 12.42 6.40
C PHE A 492 -27.20 11.10 6.44
N VAL A 493 -26.48 9.96 6.36
CA VAL A 493 -27.08 8.63 6.53
C VAL A 493 -27.61 8.48 7.94
N LYS A 494 -28.84 7.96 8.07
CA LYS A 494 -29.50 7.64 9.35
C LYS A 494 -29.71 6.15 9.49
N ASP A 495 -29.82 5.67 10.72
CA ASP A 495 -30.20 4.27 10.98
C ASP A 495 -31.48 3.91 10.27
N GLY A 496 -31.47 2.79 9.56
CA GLY A 496 -32.59 2.26 8.79
C GLY A 496 -32.71 2.81 7.36
N ASP A 497 -31.94 3.80 6.97
CA ASP A 497 -31.88 4.23 5.55
C ASP A 497 -31.44 3.07 4.68
N MET A 498 -32.10 2.87 3.54
CA MET A 498 -31.74 1.80 2.62
C MET A 498 -30.56 2.22 1.76
N ILE A 499 -29.54 1.35 1.71
CA ILE A 499 -28.37 1.51 0.83
C ILE A 499 -28.36 0.39 -0.19
N ASP A 500 -28.13 0.74 -1.46
CA ASP A 500 -28.03 -0.17 -2.59
C ASP A 500 -26.60 -0.18 -3.13
N ILE A 501 -25.96 -1.35 -3.11
CA ILE A 501 -24.58 -1.58 -3.50
C ILE A 501 -24.59 -2.52 -4.70
N ASP A 502 -24.04 -2.11 -5.83
CA ASP A 502 -23.83 -2.93 -7.02
C ASP A 502 -22.37 -2.84 -7.45
N ILE A 503 -21.55 -3.77 -6.93
CA ILE A 503 -20.10 -3.81 -7.20
C ILE A 503 -19.83 -4.16 -8.66
N GLU A 504 -20.70 -4.96 -9.30
CA GLU A 504 -20.56 -5.34 -10.71
C GLU A 504 -20.69 -4.14 -11.64
N ASN A 505 -21.64 -3.23 -11.32
CA ASN A 505 -21.89 -2.03 -12.10
C ASN A 505 -21.21 -0.77 -11.54
N ASN A 506 -20.31 -0.93 -10.56
CA ASN A 506 -19.55 0.16 -9.91
C ASN A 506 -20.48 1.23 -9.31
N SER A 507 -21.58 0.84 -8.68
CA SER A 507 -22.60 1.76 -8.14
C SER A 507 -22.80 1.60 -6.64
N ILE A 508 -23.03 2.74 -5.97
CA ILE A 508 -23.42 2.80 -4.57
C ILE A 508 -24.42 3.94 -4.36
N GLN A 509 -25.63 3.61 -3.85
CA GLN A 509 -26.73 4.56 -3.73
C GLN A 509 -27.33 4.55 -2.33
N LEU A 510 -27.54 5.72 -1.77
CA LEU A 510 -28.42 5.95 -0.64
C LEU A 510 -29.84 6.20 -1.17
N LEU A 511 -30.79 5.35 -0.79
CA LEU A 511 -32.16 5.42 -1.29
C LEU A 511 -33.02 6.38 -0.42
N VAL A 512 -32.58 7.63 -0.37
CA VAL A 512 -33.26 8.76 0.26
C VAL A 512 -33.46 9.81 -0.80
N SER A 513 -34.62 10.50 -0.82
CA SER A 513 -34.88 11.51 -1.85
C SER A 513 -33.93 12.71 -1.71
N ASP A 514 -33.71 13.39 -2.83
CA ASP A 514 -32.84 14.58 -2.85
C ASP A 514 -33.40 15.69 -1.95
N GLU A 515 -34.74 15.84 -1.89
CA GLU A 515 -35.38 16.81 -1.02
C GLU A 515 -35.10 16.53 0.46
N GLU A 516 -35.16 15.26 0.89
CA GLU A 516 -34.86 14.87 2.25
C GLU A 516 -33.37 15.05 2.56
N LEU A 517 -32.49 14.71 1.62
CA LEU A 517 -31.06 14.93 1.80
C LEU A 517 -30.71 16.41 1.94
N GLU A 518 -31.35 17.28 1.14
CA GLU A 518 -31.17 18.73 1.28
C GLU A 518 -31.71 19.26 2.63
N GLU A 519 -32.80 18.70 3.14
CA GLU A 519 -33.29 19.04 4.49
C GLU A 519 -32.29 18.63 5.57
N ARG A 520 -31.74 17.40 5.48
CA ARG A 520 -30.72 16.91 6.43
C ARG A 520 -29.43 17.73 6.40
N ARG A 521 -29.10 18.36 5.25
CA ARG A 521 -27.91 19.21 5.09
C ARG A 521 -28.04 20.57 5.79
N LYS A 522 -29.24 21.10 5.97
CA LYS A 522 -29.45 22.43 6.59
C LYS A 522 -28.87 22.52 8.00
N ASP A 523 -28.95 21.46 8.76
CA ASP A 523 -28.49 21.40 10.16
C ASP A 523 -27.06 20.88 10.30
N PHE A 524 -26.32 20.71 9.18
CA PHE A 524 -24.98 20.16 9.21
C PHE A 524 -23.99 21.12 9.86
N VAL A 525 -23.37 20.64 10.92
CA VAL A 525 -22.23 21.30 11.56
C VAL A 525 -20.99 20.40 11.41
N PRO A 526 -19.94 20.87 10.70
CA PRO A 526 -18.72 20.10 10.55
C PRO A 526 -18.13 19.70 11.91
N LYS A 527 -17.90 18.41 12.14
CA LYS A 527 -17.17 17.97 13.33
C LYS A 527 -15.69 18.31 13.18
N VAL A 528 -15.18 19.11 14.11
CA VAL A 528 -13.74 19.38 14.19
C VAL A 528 -13.11 18.29 15.06
N PRO A 529 -12.11 17.55 14.53
CA PRO A 529 -11.47 16.49 15.29
C PRO A 529 -10.70 17.07 16.49
N ASN A 530 -10.89 16.47 17.66
CA ASN A 530 -10.14 16.85 18.87
C ASN A 530 -8.76 16.18 18.86
N VAL A 531 -7.82 16.75 18.12
CA VAL A 531 -6.45 16.25 17.97
C VAL A 531 -5.44 17.36 18.21
N SER A 532 -4.23 16.97 18.60
CA SER A 532 -3.10 17.87 18.86
C SER A 532 -1.86 17.47 18.04
N GLY A 533 -0.80 18.27 18.16
CA GLY A 533 0.49 17.96 17.57
C GLY A 533 0.43 17.76 16.05
N TYR A 534 1.05 16.70 15.58
CA TYR A 534 1.16 16.44 14.14
C TYR A 534 -0.20 16.15 13.46
N LEU A 535 -1.11 15.45 14.14
CA LEU A 535 -2.44 15.17 13.58
C LEU A 535 -3.25 16.46 13.33
N LYS A 536 -3.11 17.49 14.18
CA LYS A 536 -3.75 18.80 13.96
C LYS A 536 -3.17 19.49 12.72
N LYS A 537 -1.84 19.45 12.56
CA LYS A 537 -1.15 19.98 11.37
C LYS A 537 -1.61 19.23 10.11
N TYR A 538 -1.62 17.91 10.15
CA TYR A 538 -2.07 17.06 9.05
C TYR A 538 -3.51 17.36 8.62
N ALA A 539 -4.47 17.42 9.57
CA ALA A 539 -5.87 17.70 9.29
C ALA A 539 -6.11 19.04 8.59
N SER A 540 -5.24 20.04 8.84
CA SER A 540 -5.36 21.37 8.22
C SER A 540 -4.93 21.41 6.75
N MET A 541 -4.13 20.45 6.30
CA MET A 541 -3.48 20.46 4.98
C MET A 541 -3.94 19.31 4.09
N VAL A 542 -4.43 18.21 4.65
CA VAL A 542 -4.75 16.99 3.91
C VAL A 542 -5.91 17.19 2.95
N THR A 543 -5.80 16.57 1.76
CA THR A 543 -6.86 16.49 0.76
C THR A 543 -7.77 15.28 1.01
N SER A 544 -8.78 15.11 0.16
CA SER A 544 -9.71 13.97 0.23
C SER A 544 -9.02 12.65 -0.21
N ALA A 545 -9.60 11.52 0.16
CA ALA A 545 -9.08 10.20 -0.16
C ALA A 545 -9.02 9.91 -1.66
N ASN A 546 -10.02 10.35 -2.44
CA ASN A 546 -10.05 10.18 -3.90
C ASN A 546 -8.88 10.87 -4.63
N THR A 547 -8.20 11.81 -3.98
CA THR A 547 -7.01 12.50 -4.50
C THR A 547 -5.72 12.07 -3.79
N GLY A 548 -5.72 10.89 -3.16
CA GLY A 548 -4.55 10.31 -2.50
C GLY A 548 -4.30 10.79 -1.07
N ALA A 549 -5.18 11.61 -0.47
CA ALA A 549 -4.99 12.20 0.87
C ALA A 549 -3.60 12.83 1.04
N VAL A 550 -3.17 13.64 0.07
CA VAL A 550 -1.88 14.35 0.07
C VAL A 550 -1.97 15.66 0.84
N LEU A 551 -0.83 16.18 1.31
CA LEU A 551 -0.79 17.50 1.91
C LEU A 551 -0.67 18.58 0.83
N LYS A 552 -1.60 19.53 0.84
CA LYS A 552 -1.53 20.73 0.00
C LYS A 552 -1.33 21.97 0.87
N VAL A 553 -0.32 22.75 0.54
CA VAL A 553 -0.17 24.12 1.06
C VAL A 553 -1.20 24.98 0.34
N LYS A 554 -2.02 25.70 1.08
CA LYS A 554 -3.02 26.61 0.52
C LYS A 554 -2.36 27.90 0.01
#